data_9b127584cd0073f525858d761c2087b0
#
_entry.id   9b127584cd0073f525858d761c2087b0
#
_cell.length_a   1.000
_cell.length_b   1.000
_cell.length_c   1.000
_cell.angle_alpha   90.00
_cell.angle_beta   90.00
_cell.angle_gamma   90.00
#
_symmetry.space_group_name_H-M   'P 1'
#
loop_
_entity.id
_entity.type
_entity.pdbx_description
1 polymer ?
#
loop_
_entity_poly.entity_id
_entity_poly.type
_entity_poly.pdbx_seq_one_letter_code
_entity_poly.pdbx_strand_id
1 'polypeptide(L)'
;MSLNKNMDITEKSRKSLEFDKILERISNFAKIPQSKELCLKAMPLNDIEKIRQELLCTREAKYILDMPADIPVEFVADIDKIQKSMSASYLSEEELIDIAKTLRTSRLVKKFLMENLKLTALLRNGAQTLISDRELEEKIFSTFDENLNIKQDATPTLKGLYSALRDNEKNLKATVASLMNAPEFSKHLQENI
;
A
#
# COMPACT_ATOMS: atom_id res chain seq x y z
N MET A 1 41.17 -18.01 28.06
CA MET A 1 39.99 -18.21 28.91
C MET A 1 38.83 -17.47 28.26
N SER A 2 38.03 -18.19 27.51
CA SER A 2 36.92 -17.64 26.75
C SER A 2 35.70 -17.48 27.67
N LEU A 3 35.32 -16.24 27.97
CA LEU A 3 34.08 -15.91 28.67
C LEU A 3 32.96 -15.64 27.64
N ASN A 4 32.60 -16.69 26.88
CA ASN A 4 31.35 -16.70 26.13
C ASN A 4 30.25 -17.32 26.99
N LYS A 5 29.83 -16.62 28.04
CA LYS A 5 28.56 -16.91 28.69
C LYS A 5 27.49 -16.14 27.90
N ASN A 6 26.80 -16.82 26.99
CA ASN A 6 25.50 -16.36 26.45
C ASN A 6 24.62 -16.10 27.69
N MET A 7 24.50 -14.82 28.06
CA MET A 7 23.53 -14.41 29.07
C MET A 7 22.18 -14.37 28.36
N ASP A 8 21.49 -15.51 28.32
CA ASP A 8 20.10 -15.56 27.94
C ASP A 8 19.32 -14.70 28.92
N ILE A 9 18.80 -13.58 28.42
CA ILE A 9 17.90 -12.72 29.19
C ILE A 9 16.63 -13.53 29.40
N THR A 10 16.44 -14.01 30.60
CA THR A 10 15.31 -14.85 30.93
C THR A 10 14.01 -14.07 30.91
N GLU A 11 12.89 -14.74 30.64
CA GLU A 11 11.55 -14.15 30.69
C GLU A 11 11.28 -13.43 32.01
N LYS A 12 11.81 -14.01 33.13
CA LYS A 12 11.74 -13.39 34.45
C LYS A 12 12.45 -12.04 34.51
N SER A 13 13.63 -11.93 33.89
CA SER A 13 14.37 -10.65 33.84
C SER A 13 13.62 -9.61 33.03
N ARG A 14 13.03 -10.00 31.91
CA ARG A 14 12.20 -9.10 31.06
C ARG A 14 11.00 -8.53 31.83
N LYS A 15 10.26 -9.40 32.54
CA LYS A 15 9.14 -9.01 33.39
C LYS A 15 9.56 -8.09 34.54
N SER A 16 10.68 -8.42 35.23
CA SER A 16 11.19 -7.59 36.34
C SER A 16 11.63 -6.20 35.88
N LEU A 17 12.15 -6.08 34.67
CA LEU A 17 12.58 -4.80 34.05
C LEU A 17 11.46 -4.08 33.31
N GLU A 18 10.24 -4.61 33.31
CA GLU A 18 9.09 -4.05 32.59
C GLU A 18 9.37 -3.84 31.09
N PHE A 19 10.21 -4.68 30.48
CA PHE A 19 10.66 -4.54 29.10
C PHE A 19 9.48 -4.51 28.11
N ASP A 20 8.47 -5.31 28.35
CA ASP A 20 7.28 -5.38 27.49
C ASP A 20 6.50 -4.04 27.46
N LYS A 21 6.46 -3.30 28.57
CA LYS A 21 5.88 -1.95 28.60
C LYS A 21 6.67 -0.94 27.74
N ILE A 22 7.99 -1.11 27.67
CA ILE A 22 8.82 -0.30 26.79
C ILE A 22 8.50 -0.60 25.33
N LEU A 23 8.37 -1.90 24.98
CA LEU A 23 8.01 -2.32 23.63
C LEU A 23 6.62 -1.81 23.21
N GLU A 24 5.63 -1.86 24.11
CA GLU A 24 4.30 -1.27 23.88
C GLU A 24 4.39 0.23 23.59
N ARG A 25 5.17 0.97 24.38
CA ARG A 25 5.36 2.42 24.14
C ARG A 25 6.02 2.69 22.80
N ILE A 26 7.04 1.91 22.42
CA ILE A 26 7.71 2.03 21.10
C ILE A 26 6.71 1.71 19.97
N SER A 27 5.92 0.64 20.13
CA SER A 27 4.95 0.23 19.11
C SER A 27 3.89 1.29 18.80
N ASN A 28 3.58 2.16 19.77
CA ASN A 28 2.62 3.26 19.59
C ASN A 28 3.12 4.35 18.63
N PHE A 29 4.43 4.44 18.39
CA PHE A 29 5.01 5.35 17.39
C PHE A 29 5.04 4.75 15.98
N ALA A 30 4.85 3.45 15.84
CA ALA A 30 4.86 2.79 14.54
C ALA A 30 3.55 3.10 13.78
N LYS A 31 3.67 3.60 12.55
CA LYS A 31 2.53 3.98 11.69
C LYS A 31 1.90 2.76 11.00
N ILE A 32 2.68 1.72 10.75
CA ILE A 32 2.28 0.55 9.98
C ILE A 32 2.00 -0.63 10.93
N PRO A 33 0.90 -1.40 10.76
CA PRO A 33 0.57 -2.52 11.64
C PRO A 33 1.70 -3.54 11.77
N GLN A 34 2.36 -3.90 10.67
CA GLN A 34 3.49 -4.83 10.65
C GLN A 34 4.67 -4.31 11.48
N SER A 35 4.94 -3.00 11.43
CA SER A 35 5.99 -2.38 12.25
C SER A 35 5.65 -2.40 13.73
N LYS A 36 4.37 -2.25 14.11
CA LYS A 36 3.92 -2.41 15.50
C LYS A 36 4.19 -3.82 16.00
N GLU A 37 3.86 -4.81 15.20
CA GLU A 37 4.10 -6.22 15.53
C GLU A 37 5.59 -6.52 15.68
N LEU A 38 6.45 -5.99 14.79
CA LEU A 38 7.90 -6.11 14.89
C LEU A 38 8.43 -5.47 16.19
N CYS A 39 7.94 -4.30 16.58
CA CYS A 39 8.31 -3.67 17.84
C CYS A 39 7.97 -4.57 19.04
N LEU A 40 6.77 -5.15 19.07
CA LEU A 40 6.32 -6.00 20.17
C LEU A 40 7.10 -7.32 20.27
N LYS A 41 7.60 -7.83 19.14
CA LYS A 41 8.42 -9.06 19.06
C LYS A 41 9.92 -8.81 19.28
N ALA A 42 10.34 -7.56 19.47
CA ALA A 42 11.75 -7.25 19.63
C ALA A 42 12.34 -7.92 20.88
N MET A 43 13.53 -8.45 20.73
CA MET A 43 14.27 -9.14 21.79
C MET A 43 15.60 -8.46 22.02
N PRO A 44 16.10 -8.45 23.28
CA PRO A 44 17.44 -7.96 23.56
C PRO A 44 18.50 -8.77 22.80
N LEU A 45 19.46 -8.06 22.23
CA LEU A 45 20.59 -8.66 21.51
C LEU A 45 21.76 -8.88 22.47
N ASN A 46 22.52 -9.96 22.24
CA ASN A 46 23.72 -10.31 23.01
C ASN A 46 25.01 -10.32 22.17
N ASP A 47 24.91 -10.07 20.86
CA ASP A 47 26.03 -9.96 19.92
C ASP A 47 26.45 -8.50 19.79
N ILE A 48 27.70 -8.19 20.13
CA ILE A 48 28.22 -6.80 20.13
C ILE A 48 28.21 -6.17 18.74
N GLU A 49 28.50 -6.94 17.69
CA GLU A 49 28.52 -6.41 16.33
C GLU A 49 27.11 -6.11 15.81
N LYS A 50 26.14 -6.99 16.10
CA LYS A 50 24.72 -6.74 15.79
C LYS A 50 24.20 -5.53 16.56
N ILE A 51 24.53 -5.43 17.86
CA ILE A 51 24.13 -4.26 18.68
C ILE A 51 24.67 -2.97 18.06
N ARG A 52 25.94 -2.95 17.63
CA ARG A 52 26.54 -1.76 16.99
C ARG A 52 25.82 -1.40 15.69
N GLN A 53 25.50 -2.39 14.85
CA GLN A 53 24.75 -2.17 13.60
C GLN A 53 23.36 -1.58 13.87
N GLU A 54 22.59 -2.15 14.80
CA GLU A 54 21.27 -1.67 15.16
C GLU A 54 21.29 -0.25 15.76
N LEU A 55 22.30 0.06 16.57
CA LEU A 55 22.49 1.41 17.10
C LEU A 55 22.85 2.40 16.00
N LEU A 56 23.60 2.00 14.97
CA LEU A 56 23.86 2.84 13.80
C LEU A 56 22.57 3.10 13.01
N CYS A 57 21.77 2.06 12.74
CA CYS A 57 20.46 2.21 12.10
C CYS A 57 19.53 3.14 12.89
N THR A 58 19.49 2.99 14.20
CA THR A 58 18.69 3.85 15.08
C THR A 58 19.16 5.33 15.01
N ARG A 59 20.46 5.55 14.98
CA ARG A 59 21.02 6.90 14.83
C ARG A 59 20.67 7.52 13.48
N GLU A 60 20.72 6.75 12.40
CA GLU A 60 20.30 7.21 11.08
C GLU A 60 18.82 7.50 11.01
N ALA A 61 17.98 6.64 11.58
CA ALA A 61 16.54 6.85 11.67
C ALA A 61 16.22 8.15 12.45
N LYS A 62 16.90 8.36 13.59
CA LYS A 62 16.77 9.61 14.34
C LYS A 62 17.15 10.83 13.49
N TYR A 63 18.25 10.76 12.75
CA TYR A 63 18.66 11.83 11.86
C TYR A 63 17.60 12.16 10.80
N ILE A 64 16.93 11.14 10.24
CA ILE A 64 15.81 11.31 9.30
C ILE A 64 14.63 12.01 9.97
N LEU A 65 14.28 11.61 11.19
CA LEU A 65 13.17 12.22 11.95
C LEU A 65 13.43 13.66 12.36
N ASP A 66 14.69 14.05 12.52
CA ASP A 66 15.11 15.42 12.82
C ASP A 66 15.14 16.34 11.58
N MET A 67 14.87 15.79 10.37
CA MET A 67 14.80 16.57 9.13
C MET A 67 13.51 17.37 9.02
N PRO A 68 13.53 18.51 8.28
CA PRO A 68 12.32 19.28 8.01
C PRO A 68 11.27 18.54 7.17
N ALA A 69 11.70 17.54 6.40
CA ALA A 69 10.84 16.77 5.50
C ALA A 69 10.50 15.41 6.14
N ASP A 70 9.20 15.12 6.24
CA ASP A 70 8.72 13.83 6.70
C ASP A 70 9.06 12.71 5.71
N ILE A 71 9.45 11.55 6.23
CA ILE A 71 9.58 10.34 5.42
C ILE A 71 8.21 9.94 4.86
N PRO A 72 8.08 9.74 3.54
CA PRO A 72 6.79 9.49 2.88
C PRO A 72 6.31 8.03 3.07
N VAL A 73 6.10 7.61 4.30
CA VAL A 73 5.52 6.31 4.65
C VAL A 73 4.03 6.50 4.89
N GLU A 74 3.22 6.21 3.86
CA GLU A 74 1.76 6.37 3.92
C GLU A 74 1.05 5.05 4.19
N PHE A 75 1.37 4.01 3.42
CA PHE A 75 0.66 2.74 3.46
C PHE A 75 1.56 1.57 3.04
N VAL A 76 1.42 0.44 3.72
CA VAL A 76 2.01 -0.84 3.33
C VAL A 76 0.97 -1.94 3.54
N ALA A 77 0.68 -2.67 2.48
CA ALA A 77 -0.28 -3.77 2.50
C ALA A 77 0.21 -4.95 3.38
N ASP A 78 -0.75 -5.75 3.82
CA ASP A 78 -0.47 -7.05 4.42
C ASP A 78 -0.11 -8.05 3.33
N ILE A 79 1.19 -8.25 3.13
CA ILE A 79 1.73 -9.13 2.09
C ILE A 79 1.30 -10.59 2.32
N ASP A 80 1.22 -11.04 3.55
CA ASP A 80 0.80 -12.42 3.87
C ASP A 80 -0.65 -12.65 3.46
N LYS A 81 -1.53 -11.65 3.65
CA LYS A 81 -2.91 -11.69 3.19
C LYS A 81 -2.98 -11.77 1.67
N ILE A 82 -2.27 -10.89 0.98
CA ILE A 82 -2.23 -10.85 -0.49
C ILE A 82 -1.70 -12.17 -1.05
N GLN A 83 -0.65 -12.74 -0.48
CA GLN A 83 -0.09 -14.01 -0.92
C GLN A 83 -1.09 -15.18 -0.77
N LYS A 84 -1.89 -15.18 0.30
CA LYS A 84 -2.97 -16.16 0.47
C LYS A 84 -4.05 -16.02 -0.60
N SER A 85 -4.47 -14.80 -0.91
CA SER A 85 -5.45 -14.53 -1.97
C SER A 85 -4.93 -14.97 -3.34
N MET A 86 -3.68 -14.67 -3.68
CA MET A 86 -3.03 -15.15 -4.91
C MET A 86 -3.04 -16.67 -5.03
N SER A 87 -2.84 -17.38 -3.92
CA SER A 87 -2.88 -18.86 -3.89
C SER A 87 -4.29 -19.41 -4.10
N ALA A 88 -5.32 -18.60 -3.87
CA ALA A 88 -6.73 -18.98 -4.03
C ALA A 88 -7.33 -18.71 -5.41
N SER A 89 -6.66 -18.01 -6.32
CA SER A 89 -6.89 -17.86 -7.77
C SER A 89 -6.92 -16.42 -8.31
N TYR A 90 -7.33 -15.40 -7.57
CA TYR A 90 -7.38 -14.00 -8.04
C TYR A 90 -7.25 -13.00 -6.88
N LEU A 91 -6.85 -11.78 -7.23
CA LEU A 91 -6.83 -10.67 -6.30
C LEU A 91 -8.09 -9.82 -6.48
N SER A 92 -8.64 -9.33 -5.38
CA SER A 92 -9.73 -8.35 -5.42
C SER A 92 -9.25 -6.97 -5.88
N GLU A 93 -10.17 -6.10 -6.24
CA GLU A 93 -9.91 -4.71 -6.61
C GLU A 93 -9.20 -3.96 -5.46
N GLU A 94 -9.63 -4.20 -4.23
CA GLU A 94 -9.04 -3.62 -3.01
C GLU A 94 -7.59 -4.07 -2.83
N GLU A 95 -7.32 -5.36 -3.01
CA GLU A 95 -5.97 -5.91 -2.90
C GLU A 95 -5.03 -5.37 -3.99
N LEU A 96 -5.55 -5.17 -5.22
CA LEU A 96 -4.78 -4.53 -6.29
C LEU A 96 -4.45 -3.07 -5.95
N ILE A 97 -5.40 -2.31 -5.43
CA ILE A 97 -5.15 -0.94 -4.99
C ILE A 97 -4.17 -0.89 -3.82
N ASP A 98 -4.24 -1.84 -2.89
CA ASP A 98 -3.30 -1.93 -1.77
C ASP A 98 -1.88 -2.25 -2.24
N ILE A 99 -1.73 -3.09 -3.26
CA ILE A 99 -0.45 -3.32 -3.95
C ILE A 99 0.07 -2.01 -4.57
N ALA A 100 -0.77 -1.30 -5.31
CA ALA A 100 -0.37 -0.05 -5.95
C ALA A 100 0.06 1.03 -4.93
N LYS A 101 -0.68 1.17 -3.82
CA LYS A 101 -0.29 2.07 -2.71
C LYS A 101 1.04 1.65 -2.09
N THR A 102 1.28 0.35 -1.93
CA THR A 102 2.55 -0.17 -1.39
C THR A 102 3.70 0.12 -2.33
N LEU A 103 3.54 -0.10 -3.65
CA LEU A 103 4.54 0.23 -4.65
C LEU A 103 4.86 1.74 -4.66
N ARG A 104 3.83 2.57 -4.55
CA ARG A 104 3.98 4.03 -4.46
C ARG A 104 4.77 4.43 -3.22
N THR A 105 4.40 3.91 -2.04
CA THR A 105 5.13 4.16 -0.79
C THR A 105 6.58 3.70 -0.91
N SER A 106 6.81 2.49 -1.41
CA SER A 106 8.16 1.93 -1.63
C SER A 106 9.00 2.82 -2.55
N ARG A 107 8.45 3.28 -3.66
CA ARG A 107 9.11 4.18 -4.60
C ARG A 107 9.47 5.53 -3.98
N LEU A 108 8.52 6.14 -3.26
CA LEU A 108 8.74 7.44 -2.61
C LEU A 108 9.77 7.36 -1.49
N VAL A 109 9.71 6.32 -0.65
CA VAL A 109 10.68 6.08 0.42
C VAL A 109 12.06 5.80 -0.16
N LYS A 110 12.15 4.95 -1.20
CA LYS A 110 13.41 4.68 -1.90
C LYS A 110 14.03 5.98 -2.42
N LYS A 111 13.25 6.80 -3.12
CA LYS A 111 13.71 8.10 -3.62
C LYS A 111 14.21 8.99 -2.50
N PHE A 112 13.41 9.16 -1.44
CA PHE A 112 13.75 9.98 -0.28
C PHE A 112 15.08 9.55 0.37
N LEU A 113 15.26 8.25 0.60
CA LEU A 113 16.47 7.72 1.23
C LEU A 113 17.70 7.80 0.31
N MET A 114 17.52 7.59 -1.00
CA MET A 114 18.62 7.66 -1.96
C MET A 114 19.11 9.08 -2.24
N GLU A 115 18.22 10.06 -2.21
CA GLU A 115 18.55 11.48 -2.38
C GLU A 115 19.25 12.06 -1.15
N ASN A 116 19.14 11.40 0.01
CA ASN A 116 19.76 11.87 1.24
C ASN A 116 21.21 11.40 1.36
N LEU A 117 22.13 12.26 0.92
CA LEU A 117 23.57 11.95 0.87
C LEU A 117 24.24 11.79 2.24
N LYS A 118 23.60 12.24 3.31
CA LYS A 118 24.15 12.17 4.68
C LYS A 118 23.88 10.85 5.38
N LEU A 119 23.04 9.99 4.80
CA LEU A 119 22.79 8.65 5.33
C LEU A 119 24.00 7.77 5.09
N THR A 120 24.32 6.92 6.06
CA THR A 120 25.37 5.91 5.93
C THR A 120 24.93 4.77 5.02
N ALA A 121 25.84 3.84 4.77
CA ALA A 121 25.58 2.72 3.85
C ALA A 121 24.40 1.82 4.30
N LEU A 122 24.05 1.76 5.58
CA LEU A 122 23.07 0.80 6.09
C LEU A 122 21.65 1.07 5.56
N LEU A 123 21.10 2.27 5.81
CA LEU A 123 19.76 2.63 5.32
C LEU A 123 19.73 2.76 3.78
N ARG A 124 20.81 3.22 3.17
CA ARG A 124 20.94 3.23 1.71
C ARG A 124 20.87 1.83 1.10
N ASN A 125 21.60 0.88 1.66
CA ASN A 125 21.55 -0.51 1.18
C ASN A 125 20.15 -1.09 1.35
N GLY A 126 19.48 -0.81 2.48
CA GLY A 126 18.08 -1.17 2.66
C GLY A 126 17.17 -0.51 1.61
N ALA A 127 17.38 0.78 1.30
CA ALA A 127 16.61 1.48 0.28
C ALA A 127 16.81 0.87 -1.13
N GLN A 128 17.99 0.35 -1.44
CA GLN A 128 18.24 -0.31 -2.74
C GLN A 128 17.40 -1.56 -2.94
N THR A 129 17.08 -2.30 -1.88
CA THR A 129 16.24 -3.50 -1.94
C THR A 129 14.76 -3.21 -2.12
N LEU A 130 14.31 -1.97 -1.90
CA LEU A 130 12.93 -1.58 -2.10
C LEU A 130 12.54 -1.70 -3.57
N ILE A 131 11.47 -2.44 -3.82
CA ILE A 131 10.90 -2.60 -5.15
C ILE A 131 10.17 -1.33 -5.54
N SER A 132 10.36 -0.87 -6.76
CA SER A 132 9.61 0.23 -7.36
C SER A 132 9.24 -0.13 -8.79
N ASP A 133 7.96 -0.28 -9.05
CA ASP A 133 7.41 -0.50 -10.37
C ASP A 133 6.33 0.56 -10.63
N ARG A 134 6.77 1.65 -11.26
CA ARG A 134 5.91 2.78 -11.55
C ARG A 134 4.88 2.46 -12.62
N GLU A 135 5.23 1.62 -13.58
CA GLU A 135 4.31 1.24 -14.66
C GLU A 135 3.13 0.45 -14.11
N LEU A 136 3.41 -0.56 -13.27
CA LEU A 136 2.37 -1.33 -12.59
C LEU A 136 1.53 -0.45 -11.65
N GLU A 137 2.17 0.43 -10.86
CA GLU A 137 1.49 1.40 -10.00
C GLU A 137 0.48 2.25 -10.79
N GLU A 138 0.94 2.90 -11.87
CA GLU A 138 0.11 3.77 -12.71
C GLU A 138 -0.99 2.98 -13.43
N LYS A 139 -0.71 1.79 -13.90
CA LYS A 139 -1.69 0.93 -14.57
C LYS A 139 -2.84 0.55 -13.63
N ILE A 140 -2.55 0.17 -12.39
CA ILE A 140 -3.59 -0.15 -11.41
C ILE A 140 -4.43 1.09 -11.09
N PHE A 141 -3.80 2.24 -10.75
CA PHE A 141 -4.53 3.47 -10.43
C PHE A 141 -5.32 4.03 -11.61
N SER A 142 -4.88 3.80 -12.85
CA SER A 142 -5.64 4.22 -14.03
C SER A 142 -6.83 3.33 -14.32
N THR A 143 -6.83 2.09 -13.83
CA THR A 143 -7.90 1.12 -14.09
C THR A 143 -9.14 1.34 -13.23
N PHE A 144 -8.96 1.74 -11.96
CA PHE A 144 -10.05 1.86 -10.98
C PHE A 144 -10.39 3.32 -10.67
N ASP A 145 -11.67 3.58 -10.38
CA ASP A 145 -12.16 4.84 -9.83
C ASP A 145 -12.10 4.84 -8.29
N GLU A 146 -12.56 5.92 -7.65
CA GLU A 146 -12.58 6.08 -6.19
C GLU A 146 -13.49 5.07 -5.47
N ASN A 147 -14.45 4.48 -6.19
CA ASN A 147 -15.38 3.47 -5.69
C ASN A 147 -14.94 2.04 -6.02
N LEU A 148 -13.70 1.85 -6.48
CA LEU A 148 -13.13 0.58 -6.92
C LEU A 148 -13.81 -0.04 -8.16
N ASN A 149 -14.59 0.73 -8.91
CA ASN A 149 -15.14 0.26 -10.17
C ASN A 149 -14.11 0.44 -11.29
N ILE A 150 -14.15 -0.46 -12.26
CA ILE A 150 -13.32 -0.33 -13.47
C ILE A 150 -13.79 0.89 -14.26
N LYS A 151 -12.88 1.83 -14.53
CA LYS A 151 -13.17 3.02 -15.32
C LYS A 151 -13.58 2.66 -16.75
N GLN A 152 -14.55 3.38 -17.30
CA GLN A 152 -15.03 3.16 -18.66
C GLN A 152 -13.95 3.34 -19.74
N ASP A 153 -12.87 4.04 -19.42
CA ASP A 153 -11.73 4.30 -20.28
C ASP A 153 -10.45 3.56 -19.85
N ALA A 154 -10.56 2.57 -18.95
CA ALA A 154 -9.43 1.79 -18.45
C ALA A 154 -8.64 1.09 -19.58
N THR A 155 -9.30 0.76 -20.68
CA THR A 155 -8.65 0.26 -21.89
C THR A 155 -9.27 0.91 -23.14
N PRO A 156 -8.52 1.03 -24.26
CA PRO A 156 -9.07 1.54 -25.52
C PRO A 156 -10.31 0.77 -26.01
N THR A 157 -10.30 -0.55 -25.83
CA THR A 157 -11.43 -1.43 -26.19
C THR A 157 -12.65 -1.11 -25.35
N LEU A 158 -12.49 -1.02 -24.03
CA LEU A 158 -13.59 -0.72 -23.11
C LEU A 158 -14.19 0.66 -23.39
N LYS A 159 -13.34 1.66 -23.62
CA LYS A 159 -13.75 3.00 -24.03
C LYS A 159 -14.60 3.00 -25.30
N GLY A 160 -14.18 2.22 -26.31
CA GLY A 160 -14.94 2.06 -27.56
C GLY A 160 -16.31 1.42 -27.34
N LEU A 161 -16.38 0.38 -26.50
CA LEU A 161 -17.65 -0.30 -26.17
C LEU A 161 -18.60 0.62 -25.41
N TYR A 162 -18.13 1.39 -24.43
CA TYR A 162 -18.97 2.36 -23.73
C TYR A 162 -19.43 3.52 -24.63
N SER A 163 -18.61 3.95 -25.61
CA SER A 163 -19.03 4.92 -26.59
C SER A 163 -20.16 4.37 -27.46
N ALA A 164 -19.98 3.16 -28.00
CA ALA A 164 -21.01 2.51 -28.83
C ALA A 164 -22.32 2.26 -28.05
N LEU A 165 -22.21 1.88 -26.76
CA LEU A 165 -23.37 1.72 -25.88
C LEU A 165 -24.16 3.05 -25.77
N ARG A 166 -23.49 4.15 -25.47
CA ARG A 166 -24.11 5.49 -25.36
C ARG A 166 -24.77 5.92 -26.67
N ASP A 167 -24.12 5.65 -27.79
CA ASP A 167 -24.69 5.99 -29.12
C ASP A 167 -25.94 5.16 -29.40
N ASN A 168 -25.94 3.86 -29.06
CA ASN A 168 -27.11 3.01 -29.19
C ASN A 168 -28.25 3.44 -28.25
N GLU A 169 -27.96 3.81 -27.00
CA GLU A 169 -28.99 4.35 -26.08
C GLU A 169 -29.60 5.64 -26.60
N LYS A 170 -28.77 6.54 -27.15
CA LYS A 170 -29.23 7.79 -27.79
C LYS A 170 -30.14 7.51 -29.00
N ASN A 171 -29.73 6.57 -29.85
CA ASN A 171 -30.49 6.17 -31.01
C ASN A 171 -31.82 5.51 -30.62
N LEU A 172 -31.79 4.67 -29.59
CA LEU A 172 -33.00 4.04 -29.02
C LEU A 172 -33.99 5.13 -28.54
N LYS A 173 -33.51 6.06 -27.71
CA LYS A 173 -34.34 7.17 -27.21
C LYS A 173 -34.93 8.02 -28.38
N ALA A 174 -34.15 8.31 -29.39
CA ALA A 174 -34.61 9.05 -30.59
C ALA A 174 -35.67 8.26 -31.36
N THR A 175 -35.48 6.93 -31.51
CA THR A 175 -36.43 6.05 -32.18
C THR A 175 -37.76 5.98 -31.42
N VAL A 176 -37.68 5.79 -30.08
CA VAL A 176 -38.87 5.77 -29.20
C VAL A 176 -39.62 7.13 -29.32
N ALA A 177 -38.91 8.25 -29.22
CA ALA A 177 -39.51 9.57 -29.34
C ALA A 177 -40.17 9.78 -30.72
N SER A 178 -39.53 9.30 -31.79
CA SER A 178 -40.10 9.33 -33.15
C SER A 178 -41.38 8.51 -33.28
N LEU A 179 -41.38 7.31 -32.69
CA LEU A 179 -42.57 6.44 -32.64
C LEU A 179 -43.74 7.05 -31.85
N MET A 180 -43.42 7.66 -30.69
CA MET A 180 -44.44 8.35 -29.86
C MET A 180 -45.07 9.51 -30.57
N ASN A 181 -44.33 10.24 -31.43
CA ASN A 181 -44.81 11.39 -32.20
C ASN A 181 -45.45 10.97 -33.52
N ALA A 182 -45.38 9.72 -33.94
CA ALA A 182 -46.01 9.26 -35.18
C ALA A 182 -47.56 9.24 -35.07
N PRO A 183 -48.30 9.84 -36.02
CA PRO A 183 -49.77 9.97 -35.92
C PRO A 183 -50.50 8.64 -35.79
N GLU A 184 -49.91 7.56 -36.28
CA GLU A 184 -50.46 6.23 -36.24
C GLU A 184 -50.43 5.60 -34.83
N PHE A 185 -49.42 5.94 -34.04
CA PHE A 185 -49.20 5.39 -32.72
C PHE A 185 -49.65 6.30 -31.57
N SER A 186 -49.65 7.62 -31.78
CA SER A 186 -50.00 8.59 -30.72
C SER A 186 -51.42 8.41 -30.17
N LYS A 187 -52.35 7.81 -30.96
CA LYS A 187 -53.73 7.53 -30.53
C LYS A 187 -53.86 6.31 -29.63
N HIS A 188 -52.85 5.48 -29.54
CA HIS A 188 -52.84 4.23 -28.78
C HIS A 188 -51.93 4.22 -27.57
N LEU A 189 -51.14 5.27 -27.40
CA LEU A 189 -50.24 5.42 -26.24
C LEU A 189 -50.98 6.06 -25.08
N GLN A 190 -50.96 5.43 -23.92
CA GLN A 190 -51.44 6.03 -22.68
C GLN A 190 -50.47 7.12 -22.23
N GLU A 191 -51.01 8.20 -21.63
CA GLU A 191 -50.30 9.44 -21.27
C GLU A 191 -49.18 9.28 -20.21
N ASN A 192 -48.90 8.08 -19.74
CA ASN A 192 -47.87 7.83 -18.70
C ASN A 192 -46.97 6.64 -19.05
N ILE A 193 -45.90 6.92 -19.78
CA ILE A 193 -44.70 6.09 -19.75
C ILE A 193 -43.52 6.97 -19.35
#